data_3d75885ae985cbd191a3329f41b9aa38
#
_entry.id   3d75885ae985cbd191a3329f41b9aa38
#
_cell.length_a   1.000
_cell.length_b   1.000
_cell.length_c   1.000
_cell.angle_alpha   90.00
_cell.angle_beta   90.00
_cell.angle_gamma   90.00
#
_symmetry.space_group_name_H-M   'P 1'
#
loop_
_entity.id
_entity.type
_entity.pdbx_description
1 polymer ?
#
loop_
_entity_poly.entity_id
_entity_poly.type
_entity_poly.pdbx_seq_one_letter_code
_entity_poly.pdbx_strand_id
1 'polypeptide(L)'
;MVVGFNHNVMYKGAVYHVQTEDSGISNPLITTLLYSEGTILASKKTSYADIIKVDQLEKVVEELMKEQHKEMLRNLKNGEFDDRIAQLAS
;
A
#
# COMPACT_ATOMS: atom_id res chain seq x y z
N MET A 1 8.84 -10.00 11.03
CA MET A 1 8.52 -8.86 10.16
C MET A 1 8.81 -9.20 8.72
N VAL A 2 7.87 -8.97 7.83
CA VAL A 2 8.01 -9.25 6.40
C VAL A 2 8.64 -8.04 5.71
N VAL A 3 9.54 -8.30 4.75
CA VAL A 3 10.17 -7.22 3.97
C VAL A 3 9.10 -6.51 3.13
N GLY A 4 9.12 -5.18 3.15
CA GLY A 4 8.14 -4.37 2.44
C GLY A 4 8.34 -4.35 0.93
N PHE A 5 7.35 -3.80 0.24
CA PHE A 5 7.35 -3.65 -1.22
C PHE A 5 7.38 -2.16 -1.57
N ASN A 6 8.15 -1.83 -2.60
CA ASN A 6 8.25 -0.47 -3.12
C ASN A 6 8.26 -0.53 -4.64
N HIS A 7 7.35 0.19 -5.27
CA HIS A 7 7.29 0.24 -6.73
C HIS A 7 7.01 1.65 -7.21
N ASN A 8 7.70 2.03 -8.28
CA ASN A 8 7.31 3.20 -9.07
C ASN A 8 6.34 2.72 -10.13
N VAL A 9 5.32 3.52 -10.40
CA VAL A 9 4.32 3.20 -11.40
C VAL A 9 3.97 4.45 -12.18
N MET A 10 3.83 4.31 -13.50
CA MET A 10 3.40 5.42 -14.35
C MET A 10 1.90 5.37 -14.55
N TYR A 11 1.27 6.53 -14.44
CA TYR A 11 -0.15 6.67 -14.69
C TYR A 11 -0.40 8.03 -15.34
N LYS A 12 -0.97 8.01 -16.54
CA LYS A 12 -1.27 9.23 -17.31
C LYS A 12 -0.06 10.17 -17.44
N GLY A 13 1.11 9.59 -17.71
CA GLY A 13 2.32 10.35 -17.96
C GLY A 13 3.08 10.81 -16.73
N ALA A 14 2.61 10.51 -15.54
CA ALA A 14 3.28 10.88 -14.29
C ALA A 14 3.73 9.63 -13.52
N VAL A 15 4.79 9.77 -12.73
CA VAL A 15 5.30 8.68 -11.90
C VAL A 15 4.77 8.80 -10.49
N TYR A 16 4.24 7.70 -9.99
CA TYR A 16 3.76 7.57 -8.60
C TYR A 16 4.56 6.48 -7.90
N HIS A 17 4.57 6.54 -6.58
CA HIS A 17 5.28 5.56 -5.77
C HIS A 17 4.30 4.87 -4.83
N VAL A 18 4.33 3.54 -4.81
CA VAL A 18 3.50 2.74 -3.91
C VAL A 18 4.42 1.95 -2.98
N GLN A 19 4.15 2.03 -1.69
CA GLN A 19 4.94 1.38 -0.67
C GLN A 19 4.01 0.62 0.27
N THR A 20 4.34 -0.64 0.58
CA THR A 20 3.61 -1.46 1.55
C THR A 20 4.59 -1.99 2.58
N GLU A 21 4.26 -1.84 3.86
CA GLU A 21 5.10 -2.27 4.96
C GLU A 21 4.30 -3.01 6.03
N ASP A 22 4.99 -3.94 6.70
CA ASP A 22 4.52 -4.65 7.88
C ASP A 22 5.21 -4.07 9.09
N SER A 23 4.44 -3.64 10.10
CA SER A 23 4.98 -3.07 11.33
C SER A 23 5.41 -4.14 12.35
N GLY A 24 5.18 -5.42 12.06
CA GLY A 24 5.59 -6.54 12.92
C GLY A 24 4.54 -6.91 13.95
N ILE A 25 4.78 -8.02 14.65
CA ILE A 25 3.80 -8.60 15.60
C ILE A 25 3.45 -7.65 16.74
N SER A 26 4.40 -6.84 17.19
CA SER A 26 4.15 -5.90 18.30
C SER A 26 3.15 -4.81 17.94
N ASN A 27 3.03 -4.52 16.65
CA ASN A 27 2.07 -3.58 16.12
C ASN A 27 1.56 -4.16 14.81
N PRO A 28 0.65 -5.15 14.85
CA PRO A 28 0.32 -5.98 13.68
C PRO A 28 -0.51 -5.22 12.65
N LEU A 29 0.16 -4.38 11.91
CA LEU A 29 -0.46 -3.45 10.97
C LEU A 29 0.28 -3.49 9.64
N ILE A 30 -0.48 -3.63 8.55
CA ILE A 30 0.02 -3.50 7.19
C ILE A 30 -0.39 -2.12 6.68
N THR A 31 0.59 -1.33 6.24
CA THR A 31 0.34 0.01 5.73
C THR A 31 0.78 0.12 4.27
N THR A 32 -0.12 0.58 3.42
CA THR A 32 0.19 0.90 2.02
C THR A 32 0.01 2.39 1.80
N LEU A 33 1.02 3.02 1.20
CA LEU A 33 1.00 4.44 0.88
C LEU A 33 1.17 4.62 -0.62
N LEU A 34 0.43 5.59 -1.15
CA LEU A 34 0.58 6.05 -2.53
C LEU A 34 1.04 7.50 -2.48
N TYR A 35 2.18 7.79 -3.12
CA TYR A 35 2.66 9.18 -3.16
C TYR A 35 2.98 9.66 -4.57
N SER A 36 2.98 10.99 -4.68
CA SER A 36 3.51 11.71 -5.83
C SER A 36 4.45 12.78 -5.30
N GLU A 37 5.72 12.71 -5.70
CA GLU A 37 6.74 13.70 -5.34
C GLU A 37 6.80 14.00 -3.84
N GLY A 38 6.75 12.95 -3.03
CA GLY A 38 6.82 13.07 -1.58
C GLY A 38 5.52 13.41 -0.89
N THR A 39 4.45 13.70 -1.63
CA THR A 39 3.12 13.97 -1.07
C THR A 39 2.28 12.71 -1.07
N ILE A 40 1.73 12.37 0.09
CA ILE A 40 0.86 11.19 0.23
C ILE A 40 -0.51 11.50 -0.36
N LEU A 41 -0.90 10.72 -1.37
CA LEU A 41 -2.22 10.82 -2.01
C LEU A 41 -3.25 9.97 -1.34
N ALA A 42 -2.85 8.79 -0.88
CA ALA A 42 -3.76 7.83 -0.27
C ALA A 42 -3.00 6.90 0.65
N SER A 43 -3.69 6.36 1.63
CA SER A 43 -3.14 5.34 2.53
C SER A 43 -4.20 4.31 2.84
N LYS A 44 -3.75 3.08 3.08
CA LYS A 44 -4.60 1.98 3.52
C LYS A 44 -3.88 1.26 4.63
N LYS A 45 -4.57 1.05 5.75
CA LYS A 45 -4.03 0.30 6.89
C LYS A 45 -4.93 -0.88 7.18
N THR A 46 -4.34 -2.04 7.40
CA THR A 46 -5.07 -3.25 7.75
C THR A 46 -4.40 -3.91 8.94
N SER A 47 -5.17 -4.14 10.01
CA SER A 47 -4.68 -4.87 11.18
C SER A 47 -4.79 -6.37 10.93
N TYR A 48 -3.78 -7.12 11.36
CA TYR A 48 -3.85 -8.58 11.37
C TYR A 48 -3.75 -9.15 12.79
N ALA A 49 -4.13 -8.34 13.77
CA ALA A 49 -4.05 -8.73 15.19
C ALA A 49 -4.85 -10.00 15.51
N ASP A 50 -5.95 -10.23 14.82
CA ASP A 50 -6.85 -11.36 15.06
C ASP A 50 -6.34 -12.67 14.48
N ILE A 51 -5.26 -12.67 13.68
CA ILE A 51 -4.71 -13.88 13.08
C ILE A 51 -3.26 -14.14 13.46
N ILE A 52 -2.70 -13.46 14.46
CA ILE A 52 -1.27 -13.56 14.79
C ILE A 52 -0.85 -14.95 15.26
N LYS A 53 -1.80 -15.83 15.62
CA LYS A 53 -1.49 -17.19 16.09
C LYS A 53 -1.62 -18.25 15.00
N VAL A 54 -1.89 -17.86 13.76
CA VAL A 54 -1.99 -18.84 12.67
C VAL A 54 -0.61 -19.41 12.34
N ASP A 55 -0.59 -20.64 11.84
CA ASP A 55 0.64 -21.26 11.35
C ASP A 55 1.16 -20.49 10.15
N GLN A 56 2.50 -20.37 10.05
CA GLN A 56 3.17 -19.69 8.95
C GLN A 56 2.68 -18.23 8.79
N LEU A 57 2.59 -17.54 9.90
CA LEU A 57 2.10 -16.17 9.94
C LEU A 57 2.80 -15.24 8.93
N GLU A 58 4.14 -15.34 8.81
CA GLU A 58 4.89 -14.50 7.88
C GLU A 58 4.40 -14.67 6.44
N LYS A 59 4.09 -15.89 6.05
CA LYS A 59 3.61 -16.19 4.72
C LYS A 59 2.22 -15.60 4.49
N VAL A 60 1.35 -15.71 5.49
CA VAL A 60 0.00 -15.14 5.44
C VAL A 60 0.08 -13.62 5.35
N VAL A 61 0.92 -13.00 6.16
CA VAL A 61 1.11 -11.55 6.15
C VAL A 61 1.65 -11.08 4.79
N GLU A 62 2.61 -11.81 4.24
CA GLU A 62 3.16 -11.48 2.92
C GLU A 62 2.06 -11.48 1.85
N GLU A 63 1.17 -12.48 1.87
CA GLU A 63 0.07 -12.55 0.91
C GLU A 63 -0.91 -11.38 1.09
N LEU A 64 -1.21 -11.03 2.34
CA LEU A 64 -2.07 -9.87 2.63
C LEU A 64 -1.44 -8.58 2.13
N MET A 65 -0.12 -8.43 2.32
CA MET A 65 0.62 -7.27 1.83
C MET A 65 0.57 -7.17 0.32
N LYS A 66 0.75 -8.30 -0.38
CA LYS A 66 0.69 -8.34 -1.85
C LYS A 66 -0.67 -7.91 -2.35
N GLU A 67 -1.73 -8.42 -1.75
CA GLU A 67 -3.09 -8.09 -2.14
C GLU A 67 -3.40 -6.61 -1.91
N GLN A 68 -3.01 -6.09 -0.77
CA GLN A 68 -3.25 -4.67 -0.46
C GLN A 68 -2.46 -3.76 -1.40
N HIS A 69 -1.22 -4.15 -1.70
CA HIS A 69 -0.36 -3.41 -2.63
C HIS A 69 -0.96 -3.37 -4.04
N LYS A 70 -1.40 -4.53 -4.54
CA LYS A 70 -2.04 -4.64 -5.85
C LYS A 70 -3.34 -3.85 -5.93
N GLU A 71 -4.11 -3.84 -4.84
CA GLU A 71 -5.36 -3.09 -4.78
C GLU A 71 -5.10 -1.59 -4.92
N MET A 72 -4.07 -1.08 -4.26
CA MET A 72 -3.70 0.33 -4.39
C MET A 72 -3.33 0.66 -5.84
N LEU A 73 -2.56 -0.22 -6.49
CA LEU A 73 -2.19 -0.05 -7.90
C LEU A 73 -3.41 -0.06 -8.82
N ARG A 74 -4.34 -0.99 -8.59
CA ARG A 74 -5.58 -1.06 -9.38
C ARG A 74 -6.40 0.20 -9.22
N ASN A 75 -6.53 0.67 -7.97
CA ASN A 75 -7.33 1.87 -7.69
C ASN A 75 -6.74 3.10 -8.37
N LEU A 76 -5.43 3.22 -8.38
CA LEU A 76 -4.77 4.30 -9.11
C LEU A 76 -5.10 4.26 -10.60
N LYS A 77 -4.97 3.08 -11.21
CA LYS A 77 -5.20 2.90 -12.65
C LYS A 77 -6.66 3.02 -13.04
N ASN A 78 -7.56 2.75 -12.11
CA ASN A 78 -9.00 2.89 -12.33
C ASN A 78 -9.49 4.33 -12.16
N GLY A 79 -8.59 5.26 -11.82
CA GLY A 79 -8.94 6.66 -11.70
C GLY A 79 -9.53 7.07 -10.36
N GLU A 80 -9.45 6.21 -9.34
CA GLU A 80 -10.06 6.51 -8.05
C GLU A 80 -9.40 7.68 -7.32
N PHE A 81 -8.17 8.02 -7.68
CA PHE A 81 -7.44 9.12 -7.07
C PHE A 81 -7.29 10.32 -8.00
N ASP A 82 -7.97 10.32 -9.15
CA ASP A 82 -7.82 11.38 -10.15
C ASP A 82 -8.16 12.76 -9.58
N ASP A 83 -9.18 12.88 -8.75
CA ASP A 83 -9.55 14.15 -8.14
C ASP A 83 -8.45 14.67 -7.23
N ARG A 84 -7.84 13.80 -6.43
CA ARG A 84 -6.75 14.18 -5.54
C ARG A 84 -5.51 14.58 -6.32
N ILE A 85 -5.23 13.88 -7.40
CA ILE A 85 -4.11 14.20 -8.30
C ILE A 85 -4.32 15.58 -8.93
N ALA A 86 -5.53 15.85 -9.40
CA ALA A 86 -5.86 17.14 -9.99
C ALA A 86 -5.69 18.29 -8.99
N GLN A 87 -6.05 18.06 -7.73
CA GLN A 87 -5.88 19.06 -6.69
C GLN A 87 -4.42 19.40 -6.44
N LEU A 88 -3.52 18.41 -6.53
CA LEU A 88 -2.08 18.62 -6.37
C LEU A 88 -1.50 19.43 -7.52
N ALA A 89 -2.07 19.28 -8.70
CA ALA A 89 -1.57 19.98 -9.92
C ALA A 89 -2.06 21.41 -10.03
N SER A 90 -3.02 21.80 -9.21
CA SER A 90 -3.61 23.16 -9.30
C SER A 90 -2.91 24.19 -8.41
#